data_8f1b5fbd4c887d9e5660c5e1df6cdf83
#
_entry.id   8f1b5fbd4c887d9e5660c5e1df6cdf83
#
_cell.length_a   1.000
_cell.length_b   1.000
_cell.length_c   1.000
_cell.angle_alpha   90.00
_cell.angle_beta   90.00
_cell.angle_gamma   90.00
#
_symmetry.space_group_name_H-M   'P 1'
#
loop_
_entity.id
_entity.type
_entity.pdbx_description
1 polymer ?
#
loop_
_entity_poly.entity_id
_entity_poly.type
_entity_poly.pdbx_seq_one_letter_code
_entity_poly.pdbx_strand_id
1 'polypeptide(L)'
;MVTDLVQIRRLGEKHLQENKHLRMHLKRHTFVERRLKKIAQDIEEEIDCTACANCCRVATTRITERDTERLAKFLGMKLSEFRRDYTLTTEDEGLVLKRDDETGCVFLSGNLCTVYEARPATCENFPHLVKGAGSFVSRMWEMPDRATYCPIVYNAMEAFKDETGSRK
;
A
#
# COMPACT_ATOMS: atom_id res chain seq x y z
N MET A 1 0.77 18.33 -6.20
CA MET A 1 0.93 16.85 -6.12
C MET A 1 0.49 16.18 -7.42
N VAL A 2 1.09 15.05 -7.77
CA VAL A 2 0.70 14.25 -8.93
C VAL A 2 -0.36 13.22 -8.48
N THR A 3 -1.52 13.20 -9.12
CA THR A 3 -2.63 12.28 -8.79
C THR A 3 -3.12 11.46 -9.99
N ASP A 4 -2.77 11.87 -11.21
CA ASP A 4 -3.06 11.12 -12.43
C ASP A 4 -2.32 9.78 -12.45
N LEU A 5 -3.05 8.67 -12.55
CA LEU A 5 -2.50 7.32 -12.40
C LEU A 5 -1.55 6.91 -13.54
N VAL A 6 -1.74 7.45 -14.75
CA VAL A 6 -0.83 7.21 -15.88
C VAL A 6 0.50 7.91 -15.64
N GLN A 7 0.45 9.15 -15.14
CA GLN A 7 1.66 9.88 -14.76
C GLN A 7 2.36 9.22 -13.56
N ILE A 8 1.61 8.80 -12.54
CA ILE A 8 2.15 8.08 -11.37
C ILE A 8 2.94 6.86 -11.81
N ARG A 9 2.36 6.02 -12.66
CA ARG A 9 3.05 4.84 -13.17
C ARG A 9 4.33 5.21 -13.89
N ARG A 10 4.26 6.10 -14.88
CA ARG A 10 5.41 6.54 -15.68
C ARG A 10 6.53 7.15 -14.83
N LEU A 11 6.17 8.05 -13.90
CA LEU A 11 7.13 8.75 -13.05
C LEU A 11 7.68 7.81 -11.96
N GLY A 12 6.85 6.95 -11.37
CA GLY A 12 7.26 5.95 -10.40
C GLY A 12 8.28 4.96 -10.98
N GLU A 13 8.03 4.46 -12.20
CA GLU A 13 8.97 3.62 -12.92
C GLU A 13 10.28 4.37 -13.26
N LYS A 14 10.17 5.61 -13.74
CA LYS A 14 11.34 6.46 -14.05
C LYS A 14 12.19 6.70 -12.80
N HIS A 15 11.58 6.96 -11.66
CA HIS A 15 12.29 7.29 -10.41
C HIS A 15 12.56 6.06 -9.52
N LEU A 16 12.32 4.84 -10.01
CA LEU A 16 12.47 3.61 -9.23
C LEU A 16 13.86 3.48 -8.59
N GLN A 17 14.91 3.77 -9.34
CA GLN A 17 16.28 3.68 -8.82
C GLN A 17 16.59 4.78 -7.79
N GLU A 18 16.09 5.99 -8.01
CA GLU A 18 16.20 7.08 -7.02
C GLU A 18 15.46 6.73 -5.72
N ASN A 19 14.28 6.12 -5.82
CA ASN A 19 13.50 5.65 -4.69
C ASN A 19 14.21 4.52 -3.91
N LYS A 20 14.86 3.60 -4.61
CA LYS A 20 15.73 2.59 -3.97
C LYS A 20 16.94 3.24 -3.31
N HIS A 21 17.52 4.28 -3.91
CA HIS A 21 18.61 5.05 -3.33
C HIS A 21 18.17 5.78 -2.04
N LEU A 22 17.02 6.45 -2.04
CA LEU A 22 16.44 7.08 -0.85
C LEU A 22 16.34 6.08 0.31
N ARG A 23 15.84 4.88 0.07
CA ARG A 23 15.77 3.84 1.09
C ARG A 23 17.14 3.51 1.69
N MET A 24 18.17 3.41 0.86
CA MET A 24 19.54 3.17 1.32
C MET A 24 20.10 4.38 2.07
N HIS A 25 19.78 5.59 1.61
CA HIS A 25 20.14 6.84 2.27
C HIS A 25 19.58 6.90 3.70
N LEU A 26 18.29 6.62 3.88
CA LEU A 26 17.62 6.58 5.19
C LEU A 26 18.22 5.53 6.16
N LYS A 27 18.80 4.43 5.65
CA LYS A 27 19.50 3.46 6.47
C LYS A 27 20.85 3.93 6.98
N ARG A 28 21.50 4.81 6.24
CA ARG A 28 22.91 5.22 6.49
C ARG A 28 23.05 6.58 7.15
N HIS A 29 22.02 7.40 7.05
CA HIS A 29 22.06 8.79 7.52
C HIS A 29 21.03 9.03 8.61
N THR A 30 21.35 9.94 9.51
CA THR A 30 20.40 10.41 10.53
C THR A 30 19.32 11.26 9.87
N PHE A 31 18.07 11.01 10.22
CA PHE A 31 16.93 11.80 9.79
C PHE A 31 15.90 11.95 10.91
N VAL A 32 15.02 12.91 10.80
CA VAL A 32 13.97 13.15 11.78
C VAL A 32 12.68 12.40 11.34
N GLU A 33 12.50 11.17 11.80
CA GLU A 33 11.37 10.31 11.45
C GLU A 33 10.02 11.02 11.60
N ARG A 34 9.84 11.81 12.67
CA ARG A 34 8.61 12.56 12.91
C ARG A 34 8.29 13.55 11.77
N ARG A 35 9.31 14.17 11.15
CA ARG A 35 9.10 15.07 10.00
C ARG A 35 8.61 14.30 8.78
N LEU A 36 9.26 13.19 8.47
CA LEU A 36 8.84 12.35 7.33
C LEU A 36 7.42 11.79 7.53
N LYS A 37 7.10 11.36 8.74
CA LYS A 37 5.73 10.93 9.07
C LYS A 37 4.70 12.05 8.91
N LYS A 38 5.04 13.28 9.33
CA LYS A 38 4.14 14.43 9.15
C LYS A 38 3.92 14.75 7.68
N ILE A 39 4.98 14.75 6.87
CA ILE A 39 4.88 14.92 5.42
C ILE A 39 3.97 13.87 4.80
N ALA A 40 4.16 12.59 5.16
CA ALA A 40 3.33 11.51 4.66
C ALA A 40 1.87 11.68 5.08
N GLN A 41 1.61 12.06 6.33
CA GLN A 41 0.27 12.29 6.84
C GLN A 41 -0.44 13.42 6.09
N ASP A 42 0.23 14.54 5.86
CA ASP A 42 -0.35 15.67 5.13
C ASP A 42 -0.75 15.26 3.70
N ILE A 43 0.07 14.44 3.04
CA ILE A 43 -0.22 13.91 1.72
C ILE A 43 -1.38 12.90 1.75
N GLU A 44 -1.44 12.03 2.78
CA GLU A 44 -2.56 11.09 2.97
C GLU A 44 -3.90 11.82 3.18
N GLU A 45 -3.89 12.96 3.88
CA GLU A 45 -5.08 13.78 4.13
C GLU A 45 -5.59 14.50 2.87
N GLU A 46 -4.71 14.79 1.90
CA GLU A 46 -5.08 15.48 0.66
C GLU A 46 -5.57 14.54 -0.46
N ILE A 47 -5.25 13.24 -0.40
CA ILE A 47 -5.56 12.27 -1.45
C ILE A 47 -6.62 11.28 -0.97
N ASP A 48 -7.81 11.34 -1.56
CA ASP A 48 -8.88 10.40 -1.24
C ASP A 48 -8.64 9.02 -1.86
N CYS A 49 -8.27 8.06 -1.02
CA CYS A 49 -8.07 6.67 -1.41
C CYS A 49 -9.35 6.00 -1.94
N THR A 50 -10.53 6.41 -1.47
CA THR A 50 -11.80 5.83 -1.91
C THR A 50 -12.18 6.28 -3.31
N ALA A 51 -11.75 7.47 -3.72
CA ALA A 51 -11.87 7.94 -5.10
C ALA A 51 -10.85 7.27 -6.04
N CYS A 52 -9.66 6.92 -5.53
CA CYS A 52 -8.58 6.33 -6.31
C CYS A 52 -8.72 4.81 -6.51
N ALA A 53 -8.84 4.04 -5.44
CA ALA A 53 -8.92 2.57 -5.38
C ALA A 53 -7.86 1.80 -6.21
N ASN A 54 -6.77 2.44 -6.64
CA ASN A 54 -5.80 1.82 -7.54
C ASN A 54 -5.04 0.66 -6.89
N CYS A 55 -4.72 0.75 -5.60
CA CYS A 55 -4.11 -0.37 -4.86
C CYS A 55 -5.01 -1.62 -4.86
N CYS A 56 -6.34 -1.45 -4.78
CA CYS A 56 -7.28 -2.55 -4.87
C CYS A 56 -7.30 -3.19 -6.26
N ARG A 57 -6.91 -2.46 -7.31
CA ARG A 57 -6.84 -2.97 -8.69
C ARG A 57 -5.54 -3.69 -8.99
N VAL A 58 -4.43 -3.25 -8.42
CA VAL A 58 -3.10 -3.72 -8.87
C VAL A 58 -2.29 -4.47 -7.80
N ALA A 59 -2.55 -4.23 -6.51
CA ALA A 59 -1.75 -4.80 -5.45
C ALA A 59 -2.30 -6.15 -4.96
N THR A 60 -1.39 -7.06 -4.58
CA THR A 60 -1.74 -8.27 -3.87
C THR A 60 -2.00 -7.96 -2.40
N THR A 61 -3.11 -8.45 -1.86
CA THR A 61 -3.49 -8.25 -0.47
C THR A 61 -3.16 -9.47 0.36
N ARG A 62 -2.09 -9.41 1.13
CA ARG A 62 -1.76 -10.43 2.15
C ARG A 62 -2.73 -10.32 3.31
N ILE A 63 -3.18 -11.46 3.80
CA ILE A 63 -4.10 -11.55 4.93
C ILE A 63 -3.58 -12.54 5.99
N THR A 64 -3.92 -12.26 7.23
CA THR A 64 -3.63 -13.14 8.36
C THR A 64 -4.80 -14.09 8.63
N GLU A 65 -4.57 -15.11 9.45
CA GLU A 65 -5.65 -15.98 9.95
C GLU A 65 -6.74 -15.16 10.66
N ARG A 66 -6.34 -14.17 11.45
CA ARG A 66 -7.27 -13.27 12.15
C ARG A 66 -8.10 -12.44 11.16
N ASP A 67 -7.50 -11.96 10.06
CA ASP A 67 -8.25 -11.27 9.00
C ASP A 67 -9.25 -12.20 8.34
N THR A 68 -8.85 -13.45 8.08
CA THR A 68 -9.71 -14.49 7.48
C THR A 68 -10.94 -14.78 8.34
N GLU A 69 -10.75 -14.94 9.64
CA GLU A 69 -11.84 -15.15 10.60
C GLU A 69 -12.79 -13.95 10.67
N ARG A 70 -12.22 -12.73 10.70
CA ARG A 70 -12.99 -11.49 10.74
C ARG A 70 -13.83 -11.29 9.48
N LEU A 71 -13.24 -11.55 8.31
CA LEU A 71 -13.93 -11.43 7.01
C LEU A 71 -15.03 -12.50 6.86
N ALA A 72 -14.75 -13.76 7.22
CA ALA A 72 -15.75 -14.82 7.20
C ALA A 72 -16.95 -14.49 8.10
N LYS A 73 -16.69 -14.00 9.31
CA LYS A 73 -17.73 -13.53 10.24
C LYS A 73 -18.54 -12.37 9.68
N PHE A 74 -17.88 -11.40 9.08
CA PHE A 74 -18.53 -10.23 8.48
C PHE A 74 -19.47 -10.62 7.33
N LEU A 75 -19.06 -11.60 6.52
CA LEU A 75 -19.86 -12.14 5.41
C LEU A 75 -20.89 -13.17 5.83
N GLY A 76 -20.93 -13.55 7.11
CA GLY A 76 -21.87 -14.55 7.63
C GLY A 76 -21.65 -15.98 7.08
N MET A 77 -20.41 -16.32 6.74
CA MET A 77 -20.07 -17.61 6.13
C MET A 77 -19.07 -18.42 6.97
N LYS A 78 -18.97 -19.73 6.70
CA LYS A 78 -17.98 -20.57 7.37
C LYS A 78 -16.57 -20.24 6.92
N LEU A 79 -15.60 -20.35 7.83
CA LEU A 79 -14.20 -20.10 7.55
C LEU A 79 -13.66 -20.92 6.36
N SER A 80 -14.05 -22.20 6.27
CA SER A 80 -13.65 -23.08 5.16
C SER A 80 -14.19 -22.62 3.81
N GLU A 81 -15.42 -22.13 3.78
CA GLU A 81 -16.04 -21.59 2.57
C GLU A 81 -15.35 -20.28 2.16
N PHE A 82 -15.10 -19.38 3.12
CA PHE A 82 -14.35 -18.16 2.87
C PHE A 82 -12.98 -18.43 2.25
N ARG A 83 -12.21 -19.34 2.84
CA ARG A 83 -10.88 -19.70 2.32
C ARG A 83 -10.96 -20.22 0.89
N ARG A 84 -11.88 -21.15 0.61
CA ARG A 84 -12.06 -21.72 -0.73
C ARG A 84 -12.43 -20.65 -1.76
N ASP A 85 -13.35 -19.75 -1.42
CA ASP A 85 -13.99 -18.86 -2.38
C ASP A 85 -13.22 -17.55 -2.57
N TYR A 86 -12.54 -17.03 -1.51
CA TYR A 86 -11.97 -15.68 -1.49
C TYR A 86 -10.46 -15.64 -1.33
N THR A 87 -9.78 -16.75 -1.07
CA THR A 87 -8.33 -16.73 -0.82
C THR A 87 -7.55 -17.67 -1.72
N LEU A 88 -6.26 -17.37 -1.84
CA LEU A 88 -5.23 -18.21 -2.45
C LEU A 88 -4.02 -18.27 -1.52
N THR A 89 -3.28 -19.38 -1.60
CA THR A 89 -1.95 -19.47 -0.97
C THR A 89 -0.91 -19.50 -2.06
N THR A 90 0.05 -18.57 -1.98
CA THR A 90 1.17 -18.48 -2.92
C THR A 90 2.48 -18.77 -2.20
N GLU A 91 3.50 -19.23 -2.93
CA GLU A 91 4.82 -19.53 -2.35
C GLU A 91 5.50 -18.27 -1.83
N ASP A 92 5.40 -17.15 -2.57
CA ASP A 92 6.10 -15.92 -2.26
C ASP A 92 5.38 -15.05 -1.20
N GLU A 93 4.04 -15.02 -1.24
CA GLU A 93 3.25 -14.07 -0.46
C GLU A 93 2.44 -14.70 0.67
N GLY A 94 2.37 -16.04 0.71
CA GLY A 94 1.55 -16.77 1.65
C GLY A 94 0.05 -16.66 1.35
N LEU A 95 -0.77 -16.45 2.38
CA LEU A 95 -2.22 -16.34 2.23
C LEU A 95 -2.60 -14.94 1.73
N VAL A 96 -3.28 -14.89 0.59
CA VAL A 96 -3.70 -13.66 -0.07
C VAL A 96 -5.17 -13.69 -0.45
N LEU A 97 -5.80 -12.53 -0.58
CA LEU A 97 -7.11 -12.42 -1.22
C LEU A 97 -7.01 -12.68 -2.72
N LYS A 98 -8.02 -13.35 -3.26
CA LYS A 98 -8.15 -13.51 -4.71
C LYS A 98 -8.27 -12.15 -5.38
N ARG A 99 -7.65 -12.04 -6.52
CA ARG A 99 -7.78 -10.88 -7.41
C ARG A 99 -7.78 -11.34 -8.87
N ASP A 100 -8.37 -10.55 -9.69
CA ASP A 100 -8.37 -10.68 -11.14
C ASP A 100 -7.59 -9.51 -11.75
N ASP A 101 -6.89 -9.75 -12.86
CA ASP A 101 -6.04 -8.72 -13.48
C ASP A 101 -6.84 -7.59 -14.12
N GLU A 102 -8.09 -7.82 -14.50
CA GLU A 102 -8.97 -6.82 -15.10
C GLU A 102 -9.78 -6.07 -14.03
N THR A 103 -10.33 -6.79 -13.06
CA THR A 103 -11.27 -6.24 -12.08
C THR A 103 -10.63 -5.90 -10.73
N GLY A 104 -9.46 -6.44 -10.44
CA GLY A 104 -8.73 -6.22 -9.19
C GLY A 104 -9.16 -7.16 -8.05
N CYS A 105 -9.11 -6.66 -6.81
CA CYS A 105 -9.45 -7.41 -5.61
C CYS A 105 -10.89 -7.92 -5.67
N VAL A 106 -11.10 -9.16 -5.22
CA VAL A 106 -12.41 -9.83 -5.16
C VAL A 106 -13.50 -9.04 -4.41
N PHE A 107 -13.11 -8.12 -3.52
CA PHE A 107 -14.04 -7.25 -2.78
C PHE A 107 -14.16 -5.84 -3.36
N LEU A 108 -13.57 -5.56 -4.50
CA LEU A 108 -13.68 -4.26 -5.15
C LEU A 108 -14.95 -4.21 -6.01
N SER A 109 -15.80 -3.20 -5.76
CA SER A 109 -16.96 -2.87 -6.58
C SER A 109 -16.90 -1.40 -6.98
N GLY A 110 -16.64 -1.13 -8.25
CA GLY A 110 -16.30 0.22 -8.70
C GLY A 110 -15.01 0.71 -8.02
N ASN A 111 -15.12 1.71 -7.15
CA ASN A 111 -14.01 2.22 -6.31
C ASN A 111 -14.18 1.88 -4.83
N LEU A 112 -15.22 1.13 -4.45
CA LEU A 112 -15.55 0.86 -3.07
C LEU A 112 -15.21 -0.58 -2.68
N CYS A 113 -14.72 -0.76 -1.46
CA CYS A 113 -14.52 -2.07 -0.87
C CYS A 113 -15.82 -2.57 -0.24
N THR A 114 -16.35 -3.71 -0.69
CA THR A 114 -17.60 -4.29 -0.18
C THR A 114 -17.48 -4.81 1.26
N VAL A 115 -16.27 -4.99 1.75
CA VAL A 115 -15.96 -5.41 3.13
C VAL A 115 -15.19 -4.34 3.91
N TYR A 116 -15.42 -3.06 3.60
CA TYR A 116 -14.63 -1.93 4.13
C TYR A 116 -14.49 -1.96 5.65
N GLU A 117 -15.57 -2.23 6.38
CA GLU A 117 -15.60 -2.30 7.85
C GLU A 117 -14.77 -3.46 8.43
N ALA A 118 -14.60 -4.52 7.65
CA ALA A 118 -13.84 -5.72 8.04
C ALA A 118 -12.54 -5.89 7.23
N ARG A 119 -12.11 -4.85 6.50
CA ARG A 119 -10.94 -4.94 5.62
C ARG A 119 -9.70 -5.44 6.36
N PRO A 120 -8.82 -6.20 5.69
CA PRO A 120 -7.59 -6.70 6.30
C PRO A 120 -6.70 -5.59 6.85
N ALA A 121 -5.92 -5.91 7.87
CA ALA A 121 -4.97 -4.96 8.47
C ALA A 121 -4.00 -4.36 7.45
N THR A 122 -3.62 -5.14 6.44
CA THR A 122 -2.81 -4.65 5.30
C THR A 122 -3.51 -3.52 4.55
N CYS A 123 -4.81 -3.62 4.29
CA CYS A 123 -5.58 -2.58 3.63
C CYS A 123 -5.84 -1.39 4.55
N GLU A 124 -6.11 -1.64 5.84
CA GLU A 124 -6.37 -0.60 6.83
C GLU A 124 -5.17 0.32 7.05
N ASN A 125 -3.97 -0.24 7.02
CA ASN A 125 -2.73 0.51 7.20
C ASN A 125 -2.12 1.03 5.90
N PHE A 126 -2.67 0.67 4.73
CA PHE A 126 -2.14 1.13 3.45
C PHE A 126 -2.19 2.67 3.35
N PRO A 127 -1.16 3.34 2.83
CA PRO A 127 0.03 2.80 2.14
C PRO A 127 1.23 2.42 3.04
N HIS A 128 1.06 2.31 4.33
CA HIS A 128 2.07 1.94 5.33
C HIS A 128 3.18 2.98 5.55
N LEU A 129 2.95 4.23 5.20
CA LEU A 129 3.89 5.32 5.46
C LEU A 129 3.78 5.82 6.90
N VAL A 130 2.57 6.15 7.35
CA VAL A 130 2.31 6.65 8.72
C VAL A 130 2.11 5.49 9.68
N LYS A 131 1.31 4.49 9.30
CA LYS A 131 0.95 3.32 10.10
C LYS A 131 1.52 2.04 9.49
N GLY A 132 1.64 0.99 10.29
CA GLY A 132 2.06 -0.33 9.84
C GLY A 132 3.04 -0.99 10.80
N ALA A 133 3.27 -2.29 10.60
CA ALA A 133 4.22 -3.07 11.39
C ALA A 133 5.67 -2.68 11.12
N GLY A 134 6.53 -2.84 12.12
CA GLY A 134 7.95 -2.56 12.02
C GLY A 134 8.32 -1.08 12.11
N SER A 135 9.60 -0.78 11.94
CA SER A 135 10.13 0.58 11.94
C SER A 135 9.79 1.31 10.64
N PHE A 136 9.85 2.64 10.66
CA PHE A 136 9.68 3.46 9.45
C PHE A 136 10.63 3.02 8.33
N VAL A 137 11.91 2.83 8.65
CA VAL A 137 12.92 2.41 7.67
C VAL A 137 12.65 1.01 7.11
N SER A 138 12.16 0.08 7.93
CA SER A 138 11.82 -1.28 7.45
C SER A 138 10.66 -1.26 6.46
N ARG A 139 9.66 -0.41 6.70
CA ARG A 139 8.53 -0.24 5.77
C ARG A 139 8.93 0.39 4.42
N MET A 140 10.02 1.17 4.39
CA MET A 140 10.55 1.76 3.16
C MET A 140 11.01 0.71 2.12
N TRP A 141 11.06 -0.58 2.49
CA TRP A 141 11.42 -1.65 1.56
C TRP A 141 10.49 -1.74 0.35
N GLU A 142 9.20 -1.63 0.56
CA GLU A 142 8.17 -1.78 -0.48
C GLU A 142 7.78 -0.44 -1.15
N MET A 143 8.24 0.69 -0.61
CA MET A 143 7.82 2.00 -1.10
C MET A 143 8.28 2.32 -2.53
N PRO A 144 9.48 1.93 -3.00
CA PRO A 144 9.85 2.15 -4.40
C PRO A 144 8.86 1.53 -5.39
N ASP A 145 8.42 0.29 -5.13
CA ASP A 145 7.45 -0.39 -6.00
C ASP A 145 6.06 0.22 -5.85
N ARG A 146 5.63 0.52 -4.62
CA ARG A 146 4.34 1.19 -4.36
C ARG A 146 4.24 2.57 -4.99
N ALA A 147 5.33 3.29 -5.13
CA ALA A 147 5.37 4.59 -5.82
C ALA A 147 5.00 4.50 -7.30
N THR A 148 5.03 3.32 -7.89
CA THR A 148 4.62 3.12 -9.29
C THR A 148 3.11 3.08 -9.49
N TYR A 149 2.32 2.89 -8.41
CA TYR A 149 0.87 2.77 -8.51
C TYR A 149 0.08 3.57 -7.45
N CYS A 150 0.73 4.04 -6.39
CA CYS A 150 0.08 4.80 -5.32
C CYS A 150 0.49 6.27 -5.36
N PRO A 151 -0.45 7.21 -5.64
CA PRO A 151 -0.16 8.64 -5.64
C PRO A 151 0.39 9.15 -4.31
N ILE A 152 -0.13 8.66 -3.18
CA ILE A 152 0.36 9.04 -1.85
C ILE A 152 1.84 8.66 -1.71
N VAL A 153 2.17 7.42 -2.02
CA VAL A 153 3.57 6.94 -1.90
C VAL A 153 4.49 7.69 -2.85
N TYR A 154 4.08 7.89 -4.10
CA TYR A 154 4.88 8.63 -5.06
C TYR A 154 5.23 10.04 -4.55
N ASN A 155 4.22 10.83 -4.19
CA ASN A 155 4.42 12.21 -3.72
C ASN A 155 5.21 12.24 -2.40
N ALA A 156 4.97 11.30 -1.49
CA ALA A 156 5.73 11.20 -0.24
C ALA A 156 7.21 10.89 -0.50
N MET A 157 7.53 9.95 -1.40
CA MET A 157 8.91 9.62 -1.76
C MET A 157 9.63 10.84 -2.37
N GLU A 158 8.95 11.61 -3.23
CA GLU A 158 9.51 12.84 -3.77
C GLU A 158 9.81 13.87 -2.66
N ALA A 159 8.86 14.09 -1.75
CA ALA A 159 9.04 15.00 -0.62
C ALA A 159 10.13 14.53 0.36
N PHE A 160 10.26 13.23 0.60
CA PHE A 160 11.32 12.68 1.45
C PHE A 160 12.71 12.88 0.86
N LYS A 161 12.85 12.77 -0.47
CA LYS A 161 14.13 13.05 -1.15
C LYS A 161 14.55 14.52 -0.95
N ASP A 162 13.60 15.44 -1.04
CA ASP A 162 13.86 16.86 -0.80
C ASP A 162 14.22 17.15 0.66
N GLU A 163 13.43 16.60 1.60
CA GLU A 163 13.64 16.80 3.03
C GLU A 163 14.98 16.23 3.53
N THR A 164 15.42 15.11 2.98
CA THR A 164 16.65 14.41 3.41
C THR A 164 17.88 14.75 2.57
N GLY A 165 17.72 15.54 1.50
CA GLY A 165 18.79 15.87 0.57
C GLY A 165 19.34 14.68 -0.22
N SER A 166 18.56 13.61 -0.37
CA SER A 166 18.99 12.39 -1.07
C SER A 166 18.98 12.49 -2.61
N ARG A 167 18.53 13.60 -3.19
CA ARG A 167 18.56 13.87 -4.64
C ARG A 167 19.94 14.22 -5.18
N LYS A 168 20.94 14.34 -4.31
CA LYS A 168 22.31 14.76 -4.66
C LYS A 168 23.20 13.57 -4.96
#